data_7c75d96cde1562c37758b7e03c3bac77
#
_entry.id   7c75d96cde1562c37758b7e03c3bac77
#
_cell.length_a   1.000
_cell.length_b   1.000
_cell.length_c   1.000
_cell.angle_alpha   90.00
_cell.angle_beta   90.00
_cell.angle_gamma   90.00
#
_symmetry.space_group_name_H-M   'P 1'
#
loop_
_entity.id
_entity.type
_entity.pdbx_description
1 polymer ?
#
loop_
_entity_poly.entity_id
_entity_poly.type
_entity_poly.pdbx_seq_one_letter_code
_entity_poly.pdbx_strand_id
1 'polypeptide(L)'
;AWGRPNSRGPLSGIRVLDLTHIIAGPACSRILAEYGADVLLVRRGDFRHQEQAMLEFDGWAGKHSIQLDFNIPEQLERAKQLIREADVVTYSYQNGCMDKFGLSEADIRALNPNVIYSNLNCFSDTVWKDRPGWAPCAEDITGLSVRNGSLEAPVNLNGVPLDYFPGFILALGTLRALARKLREGGGYKVTTSLTRGAQYLHECADLCEAAGGRAVRTSSVAVRSKDSVWELVFQYVKGCA
;
A
#
# COMPACT_ATOMS: atom_id res chain seq x y z
N ALA A 1 20.09 -13.15 -0.28
CA ALA A 1 19.11 -12.42 0.52
C ALA A 1 17.68 -12.78 0.13
N TRP A 2 17.45 -13.17 -1.12
CA TRP A 2 16.16 -13.72 -1.54
C TRP A 2 15.93 -15.08 -0.88
N GLY A 3 14.67 -15.38 -0.51
CA GLY A 3 14.28 -16.69 0.01
C GLY A 3 14.40 -17.80 -1.02
N ARG A 4 14.09 -19.01 -0.62
CA ARG A 4 13.88 -20.08 -1.61
C ARG A 4 12.57 -19.78 -2.35
N PRO A 5 12.55 -19.92 -3.70
CA PRO A 5 11.31 -19.70 -4.44
C PRO A 5 10.19 -20.55 -3.82
N ASN A 6 9.13 -19.90 -3.41
CA ASN A 6 7.93 -20.60 -2.99
C ASN A 6 7.37 -21.28 -4.26
N SER A 7 7.47 -22.60 -4.36
CA SER A 7 6.99 -23.35 -5.53
C SER A 7 5.46 -23.46 -5.57
N ARG A 8 4.75 -22.79 -4.66
CA ARG A 8 3.30 -22.88 -4.51
C ARG A 8 2.67 -21.50 -4.73
N GLY A 9 2.10 -21.30 -5.91
CA GLY A 9 1.31 -20.10 -6.20
C GLY A 9 1.58 -19.52 -7.59
N PRO A 10 0.65 -18.70 -8.11
CA PRO A 10 0.74 -18.13 -9.46
C PRO A 10 1.91 -17.12 -9.63
N LEU A 11 2.46 -16.57 -8.53
CA LEU A 11 3.61 -15.67 -8.54
C LEU A 11 4.92 -16.35 -8.14
N SER A 12 4.98 -17.67 -8.18
CA SER A 12 6.20 -18.42 -7.89
C SER A 12 7.35 -17.96 -8.80
N GLY A 13 8.49 -17.61 -8.20
CA GLY A 13 9.68 -17.12 -8.90
C GLY A 13 9.70 -15.61 -9.14
N ILE A 14 8.62 -14.87 -8.84
CA ILE A 14 8.60 -13.41 -8.89
C ILE A 14 9.26 -12.84 -7.64
N ARG A 15 10.23 -11.94 -7.81
CA ARG A 15 10.96 -11.25 -6.74
C ARG A 15 10.42 -9.86 -6.51
N VAL A 16 9.95 -9.59 -5.30
CA VAL A 16 9.39 -8.30 -4.89
C VAL A 16 10.27 -7.67 -3.83
N LEU A 17 10.90 -6.54 -4.15
CA LEU A 17 11.61 -5.73 -3.17
C LEU A 17 10.63 -4.73 -2.56
N ASP A 18 10.36 -4.89 -1.27
CA ASP A 18 9.40 -4.10 -0.54
C ASP A 18 10.08 -2.95 0.20
N LEU A 19 9.95 -1.73 -0.36
CA LEU A 19 10.40 -0.46 0.22
C LEU A 19 9.20 0.32 0.75
N THR A 20 8.33 -0.34 1.50
CA THR A 20 7.12 0.27 2.05
C THR A 20 7.11 0.24 3.58
N HIS A 21 6.21 1.03 4.16
CA HIS A 21 6.04 1.09 5.61
C HIS A 21 4.58 1.36 5.98
N ILE A 22 4.24 1.21 7.25
CA ILE A 22 2.93 1.38 7.85
C ILE A 22 1.96 0.29 7.38
N ILE A 23 0.88 0.59 6.62
CA ILE A 23 -0.19 -0.36 6.29
C ILE A 23 -0.39 -0.50 4.78
N ALA A 24 -0.67 0.59 4.09
CA ALA A 24 -1.15 0.57 2.70
C ALA A 24 -0.15 -0.07 1.72
N GLY A 25 1.12 0.33 1.78
CA GLY A 25 2.18 -0.29 0.97
C GLY A 25 2.43 -1.74 1.34
N PRO A 26 2.66 -2.06 2.63
CA PRO A 26 2.82 -3.43 3.10
C PRO A 26 1.65 -4.36 2.78
N ALA A 27 0.41 -3.87 2.76
CA ALA A 27 -0.75 -4.66 2.34
C ALA A 27 -0.65 -5.12 0.87
N CYS A 28 -0.16 -4.26 -0.02
CA CYS A 28 0.09 -4.63 -1.41
C CYS A 28 1.08 -5.78 -1.52
N SER A 29 2.26 -5.65 -0.95
CA SER A 29 3.32 -6.66 -1.05
C SER A 29 3.00 -7.94 -0.27
N ARG A 30 2.19 -7.85 0.81
CA ARG A 30 1.63 -9.03 1.48
C ARG A 30 0.75 -9.85 0.56
N ILE A 31 -0.15 -9.23 -0.20
CA ILE A 31 -0.98 -9.94 -1.19
C ILE A 31 -0.09 -10.65 -2.21
N LEU A 32 0.95 -9.99 -2.71
CA LEU A 32 1.88 -10.64 -3.64
C LEU A 32 2.59 -11.86 -3.02
N ALA A 33 2.93 -11.78 -1.72
CA ALA A 33 3.49 -12.92 -0.98
C ALA A 33 2.47 -14.06 -0.80
N GLU A 34 1.19 -13.76 -0.52
CA GLU A 34 0.11 -14.74 -0.43
C GLU A 34 -0.10 -15.50 -1.73
N TYR A 35 0.12 -14.85 -2.87
CA TYR A 35 0.10 -15.48 -4.19
C TYR A 35 1.42 -16.17 -4.59
N GLY A 36 2.41 -16.25 -3.69
CA GLY A 36 3.62 -17.04 -3.85
C GLY A 36 4.85 -16.27 -4.33
N ALA A 37 4.82 -14.94 -4.41
CA ALA A 37 6.01 -14.15 -4.70
C ALA A 37 7.05 -14.25 -3.56
N ASP A 38 8.35 -14.18 -3.91
CA ASP A 38 9.44 -14.02 -2.95
C ASP A 38 9.56 -12.52 -2.59
N VAL A 39 8.99 -12.15 -1.46
CA VAL A 39 8.95 -10.75 -1.01
C VAL A 39 10.02 -10.50 0.04
N LEU A 40 10.92 -9.56 -0.26
CA LEU A 40 11.95 -9.10 0.66
C LEU A 40 11.64 -7.66 1.13
N LEU A 41 11.21 -7.54 2.38
CA LEU A 41 10.96 -6.28 3.04
C LEU A 41 12.28 -5.65 3.53
N VAL A 42 12.59 -4.45 3.08
CA VAL A 42 13.72 -3.67 3.58
C VAL A 42 13.24 -2.77 4.71
N ARG A 43 13.80 -2.96 5.89
CA ARG A 43 13.48 -2.20 7.10
C ARG A 43 14.63 -1.29 7.48
N ARG A 44 14.29 -0.15 8.06
CA ARG A 44 15.28 0.71 8.70
C ARG A 44 15.73 0.11 10.04
N GLY A 45 17.02 0.21 10.35
CA GLY A 45 17.59 -0.43 11.54
C GLY A 45 17.21 0.20 12.88
N ASP A 46 16.80 1.49 12.88
CA ASP A 46 16.41 2.24 14.09
C ASP A 46 14.90 2.16 14.36
N PHE A 47 14.41 1.01 14.70
CA PHE A 47 13.01 0.82 15.08
C PHE A 47 12.72 1.49 16.44
N ARG A 48 12.49 2.80 16.42
CA ARG A 48 12.26 3.59 17.63
C ARG A 48 10.81 3.57 18.14
N HIS A 49 9.86 3.08 17.32
CA HIS A 49 8.45 3.15 17.63
C HIS A 49 7.84 1.74 17.69
N GLN A 50 7.77 1.17 18.90
CA GLN A 50 7.08 -0.11 19.13
C GLN A 50 5.60 -0.06 18.71
N GLU A 51 4.99 1.13 18.75
CA GLU A 51 3.60 1.36 18.32
C GLU A 51 3.42 1.12 16.81
N GLN A 52 4.41 1.48 15.98
CA GLN A 52 4.38 1.19 14.54
C GLN A 52 4.46 -0.31 14.25
N ALA A 53 5.17 -1.08 15.08
CA ALA A 53 5.25 -2.53 14.91
C ALA A 53 3.87 -3.21 15.00
N MET A 54 2.98 -2.72 15.85
CA MET A 54 1.62 -3.24 15.97
C MET A 54 0.80 -3.02 14.69
N LEU A 55 0.94 -1.86 14.05
CA LEU A 55 0.25 -1.54 12.80
C LEU A 55 0.85 -2.29 11.60
N GLU A 56 2.15 -2.54 11.62
CA GLU A 56 2.86 -3.20 10.52
C GLU A 56 2.83 -4.73 10.59
N PHE A 57 2.46 -5.31 11.75
CA PHE A 57 2.55 -6.75 11.99
C PHE A 57 1.80 -7.59 10.93
N ASP A 58 0.60 -7.17 10.57
CA ASP A 58 -0.18 -7.81 9.50
C ASP A 58 0.54 -7.70 8.14
N GLY A 59 1.12 -6.54 7.86
CA GLY A 59 1.85 -6.29 6.62
C GLY A 59 3.13 -7.11 6.45
N TRP A 60 3.65 -7.77 7.49
CA TRP A 60 4.89 -8.58 7.43
C TRP A 60 4.64 -10.04 7.06
N ALA A 61 3.40 -10.50 7.15
CA ALA A 61 3.05 -11.89 6.91
C ALA A 61 3.53 -12.38 5.54
N GLY A 62 4.19 -13.55 5.53
CA GLY A 62 4.68 -14.20 4.31
C GLY A 62 5.92 -13.58 3.66
N LYS A 63 6.57 -12.59 4.30
CA LYS A 63 7.74 -11.90 3.77
C LYS A 63 9.02 -12.29 4.50
N HIS A 64 10.14 -12.27 3.77
CA HIS A 64 11.46 -12.16 4.37
C HIS A 64 11.77 -10.69 4.68
N SER A 65 12.64 -10.43 5.66
CA SER A 65 13.05 -9.06 5.97
C SER A 65 14.56 -8.91 6.11
N ILE A 66 15.06 -7.75 5.76
CA ILE A 66 16.45 -7.32 5.96
C ILE A 66 16.46 -5.90 6.50
N GLN A 67 17.40 -5.61 7.39
CA GLN A 67 17.63 -4.24 7.86
C GLN A 67 18.76 -3.61 7.07
N LEU A 68 18.52 -2.43 6.49
CA LEU A 68 19.52 -1.63 5.79
C LEU A 68 19.46 -0.17 6.24
N ASP A 69 20.62 0.39 6.57
CA ASP A 69 20.79 1.83 6.75
C ASP A 69 21.44 2.43 5.49
N PHE A 70 20.68 3.22 4.75
CA PHE A 70 21.14 3.83 3.50
C PHE A 70 22.18 4.97 3.71
N ASN A 71 22.44 5.38 4.96
CA ASN A 71 23.58 6.27 5.26
C ASN A 71 24.92 5.51 5.26
N ILE A 72 24.89 4.17 5.27
CA ILE A 72 26.07 3.31 5.17
C ILE A 72 26.25 2.90 3.70
N PRO A 73 27.34 3.31 3.03
CA PRO A 73 27.52 3.12 1.58
C PRO A 73 27.38 1.66 1.12
N GLU A 74 27.94 0.72 1.87
CA GLU A 74 27.89 -0.72 1.55
C GLU A 74 26.45 -1.27 1.61
N GLN A 75 25.64 -0.77 2.55
CA GLN A 75 24.25 -1.18 2.70
C GLN A 75 23.37 -0.52 1.62
N LEU A 76 23.66 0.72 1.24
CA LEU A 76 23.01 1.37 0.11
C LEU A 76 23.32 0.65 -1.21
N GLU A 77 24.58 0.26 -1.45
CA GLU A 77 24.90 -0.51 -2.66
C GLU A 77 24.24 -1.89 -2.65
N ARG A 78 24.10 -2.50 -1.46
CA ARG A 78 23.30 -3.72 -1.33
C ARG A 78 21.83 -3.53 -1.73
N ALA A 79 21.22 -2.42 -1.34
CA ALA A 79 19.85 -2.08 -1.77
C ALA A 79 19.76 -1.92 -3.29
N LYS A 80 20.72 -1.21 -3.91
CA LYS A 80 20.78 -1.06 -5.37
C LYS A 80 20.96 -2.38 -6.10
N GLN A 81 21.76 -3.31 -5.54
CA GLN A 81 21.89 -4.65 -6.09
C GLN A 81 20.55 -5.42 -6.03
N LEU A 82 19.82 -5.33 -4.92
CA LEU A 82 18.51 -5.97 -4.79
C LEU A 82 17.50 -5.40 -5.80
N ILE A 83 17.55 -4.09 -6.09
CA ILE A 83 16.72 -3.45 -7.12
C ILE A 83 17.03 -4.03 -8.51
N ARG A 84 18.31 -4.24 -8.84
CA ARG A 84 18.71 -4.85 -10.14
C ARG A 84 18.15 -6.26 -10.31
N GLU A 85 17.96 -6.99 -9.22
CA GLU A 85 17.50 -8.39 -9.19
C GLU A 85 15.96 -8.52 -9.09
N ALA A 86 15.24 -7.45 -8.76
CA ALA A 86 13.82 -7.47 -8.49
C ALA A 86 12.98 -7.43 -9.78
N ASP A 87 11.86 -8.16 -9.79
CA ASP A 87 10.81 -8.03 -10.82
C ASP A 87 9.87 -6.87 -10.51
N VAL A 88 9.62 -6.64 -9.22
CA VAL A 88 8.75 -5.59 -8.69
C VAL A 88 9.47 -4.86 -7.57
N VAL A 89 9.38 -3.54 -7.54
CA VAL A 89 9.73 -2.70 -6.38
C VAL A 89 8.46 -2.01 -5.91
N THR A 90 8.03 -2.29 -4.67
CA THR A 90 6.94 -1.55 -4.02
C THR A 90 7.50 -0.42 -3.19
N TYR A 91 6.85 0.75 -3.24
CA TYR A 91 7.34 1.98 -2.64
C TYR A 91 6.19 2.80 -2.02
N SER A 92 6.35 3.28 -0.79
CA SER A 92 5.31 4.10 -0.13
C SER A 92 5.85 5.28 0.69
N TYR A 93 7.10 5.67 0.48
CA TYR A 93 7.63 6.87 1.13
C TYR A 93 7.18 8.13 0.41
N GLN A 94 7.23 9.26 1.13
CA GLN A 94 7.00 10.58 0.54
C GLN A 94 7.89 10.83 -0.68
N ASN A 95 7.37 11.51 -1.68
CA ASN A 95 8.14 11.89 -2.87
C ASN A 95 9.41 12.64 -2.48
N GLY A 96 10.51 12.32 -3.14
CA GLY A 96 11.81 12.97 -2.94
C GLY A 96 12.59 12.51 -1.70
N CYS A 97 11.99 11.80 -0.74
CA CYS A 97 12.71 11.44 0.49
C CYS A 97 13.87 10.47 0.27
N MET A 98 13.83 9.68 -0.81
CA MET A 98 14.89 8.73 -1.18
C MET A 98 15.85 9.25 -2.25
N ASP A 99 15.64 10.47 -2.78
CA ASP A 99 16.45 11.04 -3.86
C ASP A 99 17.91 11.24 -3.43
N LYS A 100 18.13 11.67 -2.19
CA LYS A 100 19.48 11.82 -1.61
C LYS A 100 20.30 10.53 -1.59
N PHE A 101 19.64 9.37 -1.69
CA PHE A 101 20.28 8.06 -1.74
C PHE A 101 20.44 7.53 -3.18
N GLY A 102 19.99 8.28 -4.20
CA GLY A 102 19.92 7.79 -5.57
C GLY A 102 18.96 6.60 -5.70
N LEU A 103 17.81 6.71 -5.03
CA LEU A 103 16.72 5.74 -5.03
C LEU A 103 15.38 6.42 -5.39
N SER A 104 15.42 7.48 -6.20
CA SER A 104 14.23 8.04 -6.84
C SER A 104 13.61 7.02 -7.81
N GLU A 105 12.39 7.27 -8.27
CA GLU A 105 11.78 6.43 -9.33
C GLU A 105 12.69 6.34 -10.56
N ALA A 106 13.27 7.45 -10.98
CA ALA A 106 14.18 7.51 -12.12
C ALA A 106 15.43 6.65 -11.91
N ASP A 107 16.02 6.73 -10.70
CA ASP A 107 17.20 5.92 -10.35
C ASP A 107 16.89 4.43 -10.32
N ILE A 108 15.76 4.04 -9.71
CA ILE A 108 15.31 2.65 -9.64
C ILE A 108 15.12 2.09 -11.04
N ARG A 109 14.49 2.85 -11.94
CA ARG A 109 14.27 2.45 -13.33
C ARG A 109 15.55 2.47 -14.16
N ALA A 110 16.50 3.32 -13.85
CA ALA A 110 17.83 3.30 -14.46
C ALA A 110 18.64 2.08 -14.04
N LEU A 111 18.54 1.67 -12.75
CA LEU A 111 19.16 0.45 -12.24
C LEU A 111 18.54 -0.82 -12.82
N ASN A 112 17.24 -0.82 -13.07
CA ASN A 112 16.49 -1.95 -13.63
C ASN A 112 15.39 -1.47 -14.59
N PRO A 113 15.68 -1.32 -15.90
CA PRO A 113 14.71 -0.84 -16.88
C PRO A 113 13.47 -1.73 -17.05
N ASN A 114 13.55 -2.99 -16.63
CA ASN A 114 12.46 -3.95 -16.73
C ASN A 114 11.65 -4.09 -15.44
N VAL A 115 11.92 -3.28 -14.42
CA VAL A 115 11.23 -3.36 -13.13
C VAL A 115 9.78 -2.87 -13.26
N ILE A 116 8.89 -3.48 -12.50
CA ILE A 116 7.57 -2.91 -12.21
C ILE A 116 7.73 -2.06 -10.94
N TYR A 117 7.65 -0.74 -11.11
CA TYR A 117 7.69 0.21 -10.00
C TYR A 117 6.26 0.48 -9.53
N SER A 118 5.90 -0.05 -8.36
CA SER A 118 4.57 0.07 -7.76
C SER A 118 4.59 1.06 -6.61
N ASN A 119 4.00 2.23 -6.79
CA ASN A 119 4.05 3.34 -5.84
C ASN A 119 2.67 3.68 -5.26
N LEU A 120 2.65 3.91 -3.95
CA LEU A 120 1.51 4.44 -3.22
C LEU A 120 1.96 5.62 -2.35
N ASN A 121 1.28 6.75 -2.48
CA ASN A 121 1.46 7.93 -1.63
C ASN A 121 0.11 8.46 -1.13
N CYS A 122 0.12 9.53 -0.32
CA CYS A 122 -1.13 10.09 0.19
C CYS A 122 -1.92 10.84 -0.89
N PHE A 123 -1.26 11.72 -1.65
CA PHE A 123 -1.93 12.78 -2.44
C PHE A 123 -1.80 12.63 -3.96
N SER A 124 -1.21 11.53 -4.46
CA SER A 124 -0.94 11.35 -5.90
C SER A 124 -0.13 12.51 -6.51
N ASP A 125 -0.36 12.82 -7.78
CA ASP A 125 0.29 13.92 -8.52
C ASP A 125 -0.49 15.25 -8.41
N THR A 126 -1.17 15.47 -7.28
CA THR A 126 -1.87 16.74 -7.01
C THR A 126 -0.90 17.84 -6.60
N VAL A 127 -1.43 19.06 -6.37
CA VAL A 127 -0.66 20.19 -5.80
C VAL A 127 -0.06 19.88 -4.41
N TRP A 128 -0.48 18.80 -3.78
CA TRP A 128 -0.06 18.34 -2.45
C TRP A 128 0.93 17.15 -2.51
N LYS A 129 1.35 16.74 -3.70
CA LYS A 129 2.15 15.52 -3.95
C LYS A 129 3.41 15.39 -3.08
N ASP A 130 4.01 16.51 -2.71
CA ASP A 130 5.25 16.57 -1.94
C ASP A 130 5.01 16.76 -0.44
N ARG A 131 3.75 16.75 0.01
CA ARG A 131 3.42 16.81 1.42
C ARG A 131 3.34 15.43 2.05
N PRO A 132 3.80 15.29 3.30
CA PRO A 132 3.52 14.08 4.07
C PRO A 132 2.03 13.96 4.34
N GLY A 133 1.51 12.73 4.36
CA GLY A 133 0.10 12.50 4.67
C GLY A 133 -0.18 11.03 4.95
N TRP A 134 -1.21 10.83 5.75
CA TRP A 134 -1.72 9.56 6.22
C TRP A 134 -3.20 9.42 5.83
N ALA A 135 -3.82 8.27 6.10
CA ALA A 135 -5.24 8.06 5.79
C ALA A 135 -6.16 9.17 6.34
N PRO A 136 -6.06 9.63 7.60
CA PRO A 136 -6.86 10.75 8.08
C PRO A 136 -6.70 12.02 7.25
N CYS A 137 -5.48 12.34 6.81
CA CYS A 137 -5.25 13.51 5.95
C CYS A 137 -5.96 13.39 4.60
N ALA A 138 -5.99 12.17 4.04
CA ALA A 138 -6.70 11.91 2.78
C ALA A 138 -8.23 11.96 2.98
N GLU A 139 -8.75 11.46 4.10
CA GLU A 139 -10.16 11.53 4.46
C GLU A 139 -10.64 12.98 4.60
N ASP A 140 -9.84 13.79 5.29
CA ASP A 140 -10.18 15.20 5.54
C ASP A 140 -10.15 16.04 4.24
N ILE A 141 -9.08 15.93 3.46
CA ILE A 141 -8.93 16.73 2.23
C ILE A 141 -9.94 16.35 1.14
N THR A 142 -10.41 15.11 1.14
CA THR A 142 -11.44 14.64 0.20
C THR A 142 -12.86 14.85 0.72
N GLY A 143 -13.04 15.28 1.97
CA GLY A 143 -14.33 15.43 2.62
C GLY A 143 -14.99 14.13 3.07
N LEU A 144 -14.23 13.01 3.07
CA LEU A 144 -14.77 11.72 3.48
C LEU A 144 -15.11 11.70 4.98
N SER A 145 -14.30 12.38 5.81
CA SER A 145 -14.57 12.56 7.24
C SER A 145 -15.83 13.40 7.50
N VAL A 146 -16.10 14.41 6.67
CA VAL A 146 -17.35 15.20 6.72
C VAL A 146 -18.56 14.34 6.32
N ARG A 147 -18.41 13.51 5.27
CA ARG A 147 -19.47 12.59 4.84
C ARG A 147 -19.81 11.56 5.91
N ASN A 148 -18.80 11.05 6.62
CA ASN A 148 -18.96 10.09 7.72
C ASN A 148 -19.50 10.74 9.02
N GLY A 149 -19.26 12.03 9.20
CA GLY A 149 -19.75 12.86 10.30
C GLY A 149 -20.62 14.02 9.84
N SER A 150 -20.17 15.24 10.12
CA SER A 150 -20.72 16.50 9.59
C SER A 150 -19.61 17.53 9.42
N LEU A 151 -19.92 18.70 8.86
CA LEU A 151 -18.95 19.78 8.73
C LEU A 151 -18.49 20.31 10.10
N GLU A 152 -19.40 20.33 11.08
CA GLU A 152 -19.14 20.80 12.46
C GLU A 152 -18.44 19.71 13.30
N ALA A 153 -18.61 18.45 12.95
CA ALA A 153 -18.05 17.31 13.66
C ALA A 153 -17.62 16.22 12.65
N PRO A 154 -16.50 16.43 11.93
CA PRO A 154 -15.99 15.43 11.00
C PRO A 154 -15.52 14.18 11.76
N VAL A 155 -15.71 13.01 11.18
CA VAL A 155 -15.36 11.72 11.79
C VAL A 155 -14.60 10.87 10.78
N ASN A 156 -13.38 10.49 11.10
CA ASN A 156 -12.60 9.55 10.28
C ASN A 156 -13.23 8.15 10.28
N LEU A 157 -12.96 7.39 9.23
CA LEU A 157 -13.45 6.02 9.11
C LEU A 157 -12.80 5.10 10.13
N ASN A 158 -13.60 4.27 10.78
CA ASN A 158 -13.09 3.26 11.71
C ASN A 158 -12.50 2.05 10.95
N GLY A 159 -11.46 1.42 11.53
CA GLY A 159 -10.88 0.18 11.00
C GLY A 159 -9.91 0.36 9.85
N VAL A 160 -9.41 1.58 9.65
CA VAL A 160 -8.38 1.95 8.66
C VAL A 160 -8.63 1.46 7.22
N PRO A 161 -9.89 1.52 6.71
CA PRO A 161 -10.19 0.99 5.38
C PRO A 161 -9.44 1.72 4.28
N LEU A 162 -9.13 3.01 4.51
CA LEU A 162 -8.42 3.83 3.55
C LEU A 162 -6.91 3.51 3.50
N ASP A 163 -6.38 2.78 4.46
CA ASP A 163 -5.03 2.22 4.37
C ASP A 163 -5.03 0.91 3.57
N TYR A 164 -5.92 -0.03 3.88
CA TYR A 164 -5.93 -1.34 3.22
C TYR A 164 -6.40 -1.28 1.76
N PHE A 165 -7.46 -0.53 1.50
CA PHE A 165 -8.10 -0.52 0.19
C PHE A 165 -7.18 -0.02 -0.94
N PRO A 166 -6.46 1.11 -0.83
CA PRO A 166 -5.48 1.52 -1.83
C PRO A 166 -4.33 0.51 -1.99
N GLY A 167 -3.95 -0.19 -0.92
CA GLY A 167 -2.97 -1.28 -0.97
C GLY A 167 -3.46 -2.43 -1.86
N PHE A 168 -4.74 -2.81 -1.76
CA PHE A 168 -5.36 -3.84 -2.60
C PHE A 168 -5.44 -3.39 -4.06
N ILE A 169 -5.78 -2.13 -4.31
CA ILE A 169 -5.77 -1.55 -5.67
C ILE A 169 -4.36 -1.59 -6.26
N LEU A 170 -3.33 -1.24 -5.48
CA LEU A 170 -1.95 -1.29 -5.92
C LEU A 170 -1.54 -2.72 -6.28
N ALA A 171 -1.92 -3.70 -5.46
CA ALA A 171 -1.67 -5.12 -5.72
C ALA A 171 -2.32 -5.57 -7.04
N LEU A 172 -3.59 -5.22 -7.26
CA LEU A 172 -4.30 -5.53 -8.51
C LEU A 172 -3.62 -4.90 -9.72
N GLY A 173 -3.21 -3.62 -9.63
CA GLY A 173 -2.46 -2.94 -10.66
C GLY A 173 -1.12 -3.61 -10.95
N THR A 174 -0.41 -4.04 -9.91
CA THR A 174 0.86 -4.75 -10.02
C THR A 174 0.69 -6.11 -10.70
N LEU A 175 -0.34 -6.86 -10.35
CA LEU A 175 -0.69 -8.13 -11.01
C LEU A 175 -1.00 -7.94 -12.50
N ARG A 176 -1.74 -6.89 -12.86
CA ARG A 176 -1.98 -6.54 -14.27
C ARG A 176 -0.68 -6.17 -15.00
N ALA A 177 0.20 -5.43 -14.35
CA ALA A 177 1.50 -5.08 -14.93
C ALA A 177 2.39 -6.32 -15.12
N LEU A 178 2.41 -7.26 -14.17
CA LEU A 178 3.09 -8.54 -14.31
C LEU A 178 2.54 -9.35 -15.50
N ALA A 179 1.22 -9.48 -15.60
CA ALA A 179 0.58 -10.18 -16.71
C ALA A 179 0.88 -9.51 -18.07
N ARG A 180 0.98 -8.18 -18.10
CA ARG A 180 1.38 -7.43 -19.28
C ARG A 180 2.85 -7.62 -19.63
N LYS A 181 3.73 -7.56 -18.62
CA LYS A 181 5.17 -7.80 -18.78
C LYS A 181 5.47 -9.19 -19.37
N LEU A 182 4.71 -10.22 -18.98
CA LEU A 182 4.84 -11.57 -19.55
C LEU A 182 4.52 -11.62 -21.04
N ARG A 183 3.60 -10.78 -21.53
CA ARG A 183 3.20 -10.76 -22.95
C ARG A 183 4.02 -9.81 -23.81
N GLU A 184 4.36 -8.64 -23.27
CA GLU A 184 4.91 -7.51 -24.04
C GLU A 184 6.35 -7.17 -23.63
N GLY A 185 6.84 -7.73 -22.52
CA GLY A 185 8.14 -7.35 -21.94
C GLY A 185 8.12 -5.96 -21.29
N GLY A 186 9.31 -5.45 -20.96
CA GLY A 186 9.53 -4.10 -20.47
C GLY A 186 9.19 -3.88 -18.99
N GLY A 187 9.42 -2.65 -18.53
CA GLY A 187 9.10 -2.18 -17.20
C GLY A 187 7.84 -1.32 -17.18
N TYR A 188 7.17 -1.30 -16.04
CA TYR A 188 5.90 -0.57 -15.87
C TYR A 188 5.92 0.27 -14.60
N LYS A 189 5.16 1.37 -14.63
CA LYS A 189 4.81 2.15 -13.43
C LYS A 189 3.36 1.85 -13.08
N VAL A 190 3.12 1.51 -11.82
CA VAL A 190 1.80 1.37 -11.22
C VAL A 190 1.71 2.36 -10.07
N THR A 191 0.70 3.20 -10.05
CA THR A 191 0.57 4.20 -8.99
C THR A 191 -0.88 4.31 -8.52
N THR A 192 -1.05 4.49 -7.23
CA THR A 192 -2.31 4.85 -6.57
C THR A 192 -2.03 5.80 -5.41
N SER A 193 -3.08 6.24 -4.73
CA SER A 193 -2.95 7.12 -3.56
C SER A 193 -4.09 6.90 -2.57
N LEU A 194 -3.89 7.37 -1.33
CA LEU A 194 -4.94 7.35 -0.32
C LEU A 194 -6.12 8.24 -0.75
N THR A 195 -5.85 9.42 -1.32
CA THR A 195 -6.91 10.30 -1.85
C THR A 195 -7.69 9.66 -3.00
N ARG A 196 -7.05 8.85 -3.86
CA ARG A 196 -7.76 8.09 -4.90
C ARG A 196 -8.65 7.01 -4.30
N GLY A 197 -8.16 6.35 -3.24
CA GLY A 197 -8.97 5.40 -2.46
C GLY A 197 -10.19 6.06 -1.83
N ALA A 198 -10.02 7.25 -1.22
CA ALA A 198 -11.12 8.01 -0.65
C ALA A 198 -12.16 8.41 -1.70
N GLN A 199 -11.73 8.86 -2.88
CA GLN A 199 -12.62 9.18 -3.99
C GLN A 199 -13.44 7.96 -4.42
N TYR A 200 -12.82 6.78 -4.51
CA TYR A 200 -13.55 5.57 -4.84
C TYR A 200 -14.59 5.20 -3.78
N LEU A 201 -14.28 5.41 -2.49
CA LEU A 201 -15.27 5.22 -1.41
C LEU A 201 -16.44 6.18 -1.53
N HIS A 202 -16.22 7.44 -1.95
CA HIS A 202 -17.29 8.37 -2.27
C HIS A 202 -18.17 7.85 -3.41
N GLU A 203 -17.55 7.40 -4.52
CA GLU A 203 -18.27 6.85 -5.67
C GLU A 203 -19.11 5.62 -5.29
N CYS A 204 -18.57 4.72 -4.46
CA CYS A 204 -19.33 3.58 -3.94
C CYS A 204 -20.52 4.00 -3.07
N ALA A 205 -20.33 4.99 -2.19
CA ALA A 205 -21.39 5.50 -1.35
C ALA A 205 -22.51 6.18 -2.18
N ASP A 206 -22.15 6.96 -3.21
CA ASP A 206 -23.10 7.58 -4.13
C ASP A 206 -23.93 6.51 -4.88
N LEU A 207 -23.29 5.44 -5.35
CA LEU A 207 -23.98 4.31 -6.00
C LEU A 207 -24.94 3.59 -5.05
N CYS A 208 -24.53 3.38 -3.79
CA CYS A 208 -25.39 2.79 -2.76
C CYS A 208 -26.61 3.66 -2.48
N GLU A 209 -26.42 4.97 -2.33
CA GLU A 209 -27.51 5.93 -2.09
C GLU A 209 -28.47 6.00 -3.28
N ALA A 210 -27.96 6.01 -4.51
CA ALA A 210 -28.76 5.99 -5.73
C ALA A 210 -29.59 4.69 -5.88
N ALA A 211 -29.08 3.56 -5.34
CA ALA A 211 -29.81 2.29 -5.31
C ALA A 211 -30.81 2.18 -4.15
N GLY A 212 -31.03 3.26 -3.38
CA GLY A 212 -31.93 3.26 -2.21
C GLY A 212 -31.33 2.64 -0.96
N GLY A 213 -30.02 2.32 -0.98
CA GLY A 213 -29.26 1.89 0.19
C GLY A 213 -29.00 3.05 1.15
N ARG A 214 -28.83 2.73 2.42
CA ARG A 214 -28.37 3.68 3.44
C ARG A 214 -26.89 3.49 3.70
N ALA A 215 -26.08 4.55 3.55
CA ALA A 215 -24.73 4.53 4.06
C ALA A 215 -24.76 4.33 5.59
N VAL A 216 -24.21 3.22 6.08
CA VAL A 216 -24.12 2.98 7.52
C VAL A 216 -23.00 3.86 8.06
N ARG A 217 -23.37 4.85 8.88
CA ARG A 217 -22.36 5.65 9.59
C ARG A 217 -21.63 4.75 10.59
N THR A 218 -20.33 4.58 10.44
CA THR A 218 -19.51 3.72 11.30
C THR A 218 -19.44 4.17 12.76
N SER A 219 -19.81 5.40 13.05
CA SER A 219 -19.87 5.97 14.42
C SER A 219 -20.94 5.34 15.32
N SER A 220 -21.89 4.57 14.76
CA SER A 220 -22.96 3.92 15.54
C SER A 220 -22.67 2.46 15.89
N VAL A 221 -21.59 1.89 15.38
CA VAL A 221 -21.19 0.51 15.68
C VAL A 221 -20.22 0.53 16.86
N ALA A 222 -20.76 0.50 18.10
CA ALA A 222 -19.98 0.14 19.27
C ALA A 222 -19.58 -1.34 19.11
N VAL A 223 -18.35 -1.58 18.62
CA VAL A 223 -17.79 -2.93 18.54
C VAL A 223 -17.58 -3.44 19.95
N ARG A 224 -18.52 -4.22 20.47
CA ARG A 224 -18.27 -5.05 21.64
C ARG A 224 -17.35 -6.18 21.22
N SER A 225 -16.17 -6.15 21.74
CA SER A 225 -14.98 -6.96 21.60
C SER A 225 -15.17 -8.48 21.46
N LYS A 226 -15.70 -9.00 20.37
CA LYS A 226 -15.56 -10.44 20.05
C LYS A 226 -15.61 -10.76 18.56
N ASP A 227 -15.91 -9.76 17.73
CA ASP A 227 -16.11 -10.00 16.31
C ASP A 227 -14.88 -9.55 15.52
N SER A 228 -14.46 -10.38 14.57
CA SER A 228 -13.25 -10.17 13.78
C SER A 228 -13.39 -8.94 12.86
N VAL A 229 -12.28 -8.28 12.55
CA VAL A 229 -12.19 -7.14 11.62
C VAL A 229 -12.90 -7.42 10.27
N TRP A 230 -13.01 -8.67 9.88
CA TRP A 230 -13.69 -9.13 8.67
C TRP A 230 -15.22 -8.95 8.69
N GLU A 231 -15.87 -9.02 9.83
CA GLU A 231 -17.32 -8.77 9.94
C GLU A 231 -17.67 -7.30 9.70
N LEU A 232 -16.82 -6.37 10.10
CA LEU A 232 -17.01 -4.93 9.85
C LEU A 232 -17.01 -4.59 8.35
N VAL A 233 -16.09 -5.19 7.58
CA VAL A 233 -16.04 -5.02 6.12
C VAL A 233 -17.24 -5.66 5.45
N PHE A 234 -17.68 -6.84 5.91
CA PHE A 234 -18.86 -7.52 5.39
C PHE A 234 -20.18 -6.82 5.73
N GLN A 235 -20.30 -6.17 6.89
CA GLN A 235 -21.51 -5.41 7.24
C GLN A 235 -21.62 -4.12 6.41
N TYR A 236 -20.50 -3.48 6.05
CA TYR A 236 -20.50 -2.35 5.13
C TYR A 236 -21.01 -2.75 3.73
N VAL A 237 -20.62 -3.93 3.25
CA VAL A 237 -21.06 -4.47 1.95
C VAL A 237 -22.49 -5.00 2.00
N LYS A 238 -22.94 -5.59 3.11
CA LYS A 238 -24.32 -6.09 3.28
C LYS A 238 -25.36 -4.97 3.40
N GLY A 239 -24.98 -3.79 3.83
CA GLY A 239 -25.86 -2.62 3.84
C GLY A 239 -26.19 -2.06 2.46
N CYS A 240 -25.50 -2.56 1.41
CA CYS A 240 -25.67 -2.17 0.01
C CYS A 240 -26.38 -3.24 -0.84
N ALA A 241 -26.87 -4.34 -0.24
CA ALA A 241 -27.57 -5.44 -0.93
C ALA A 241 -29.08 -5.44 -0.66
#